data_014cbc91851e1d5c394b50eb9b6af549
#
_entry.id   014cbc91851e1d5c394b50eb9b6af549
#
_cell.length_a   1.000
_cell.length_b   1.000
_cell.length_c   1.000
_cell.angle_alpha   90.00
_cell.angle_beta   90.00
_cell.angle_gamma   90.00
#
_symmetry.space_group_name_H-M   'P 1'
#
loop_
_entity.id
_entity.type
_entity.pdbx_description
1 polymer ?
#
loop_
_entity_poly.entity_id
_entity_poly.type
_entity_poly.pdbx_seq_one_letter_code
_entity_poly.pdbx_strand_id
1 'polypeptide(L)'
;AAALLAGARPVFLNARSENGFRPDPGELPDADWRRVQLLFVCSPANPTGNVCDLDQWRRLFELSDRHGFVIASDECYSEIYCDESRPPLGSLQAARMLGRDGYPRLVAFTSLSKRSNAPGMRSGFVAGDAALLKSFLLYRTYHGSAMNGAVQRASIAAWKDEVHVRDNRRLYAEKFRAALPLVRRPLGTGLPDGGFYFWMHTPI
;
A
#
# COMPACT_ATOMS: atom_id res chain seq x y z
N ALA A 1 -9.39 -5.46 -12.96
CA ALA A 1 -9.61 -6.84 -13.41
C ALA A 1 -10.25 -7.70 -12.30
N ALA A 2 -9.63 -7.81 -11.09
CA ALA A 2 -10.10 -8.70 -10.01
C ALA A 2 -11.55 -8.42 -9.58
N ALA A 3 -11.93 -7.14 -9.42
CA ALA A 3 -13.30 -6.77 -9.08
C ALA A 3 -14.34 -7.27 -10.11
N LEU A 4 -14.03 -7.11 -11.39
CA LEU A 4 -14.90 -7.58 -12.48
C LEU A 4 -15.03 -9.11 -12.49
N LEU A 5 -13.91 -9.83 -12.28
CA LEU A 5 -13.92 -11.29 -12.18
C LEU A 5 -14.72 -11.80 -10.98
N ALA A 6 -14.78 -11.02 -9.90
CA ALA A 6 -15.61 -11.30 -8.73
C ALA A 6 -17.08 -10.85 -8.90
N GLY A 7 -17.47 -10.37 -10.08
CA GLY A 7 -18.83 -9.86 -10.35
C GLY A 7 -19.13 -8.50 -9.71
N ALA A 8 -18.12 -7.80 -9.21
CA ALA A 8 -18.28 -6.49 -8.61
C ALA A 8 -18.13 -5.36 -9.64
N ARG A 9 -18.77 -4.23 -9.38
CA ARG A 9 -18.61 -3.00 -10.15
C ARG A 9 -17.49 -2.15 -9.56
N PRO A 10 -16.36 -1.93 -10.28
CA PRO A 10 -15.32 -1.04 -9.81
C PRO A 10 -15.77 0.42 -9.88
N VAL A 11 -15.47 1.18 -8.82
CA VAL A 11 -15.59 2.64 -8.76
C VAL A 11 -14.22 3.19 -8.44
N PHE A 12 -13.81 4.27 -9.11
CA PHE A 12 -12.48 4.83 -8.97
C PHE A 12 -12.53 6.18 -8.25
N LEU A 13 -11.74 6.30 -7.19
CA LEU A 13 -11.35 7.58 -6.61
C LEU A 13 -10.05 8.00 -7.28
N ASN A 14 -10.11 9.01 -8.14
CA ASN A 14 -8.96 9.37 -8.95
C ASN A 14 -7.95 10.20 -8.17
N ALA A 15 -6.68 9.80 -8.25
CA ALA A 15 -5.56 10.59 -7.80
C ALA A 15 -5.24 11.65 -8.88
N ARG A 16 -5.50 12.93 -8.61
CA ARG A 16 -5.32 14.03 -9.55
C ARG A 16 -4.19 14.95 -9.11
N SER A 17 -3.57 15.67 -10.06
CA SER A 17 -2.51 16.63 -9.76
C SER A 17 -2.98 17.76 -8.83
N GLU A 18 -4.23 18.20 -8.99
CA GLU A 18 -4.85 19.30 -8.24
C GLU A 18 -4.96 19.00 -6.74
N ASN A 19 -5.09 17.73 -6.38
CA ASN A 19 -5.10 17.28 -4.97
C ASN A 19 -3.78 16.64 -4.52
N GLY A 20 -2.69 16.89 -5.26
CA GLY A 20 -1.38 16.30 -4.98
C GLY A 20 -1.37 14.76 -5.14
N PHE A 21 -2.20 14.23 -6.04
CA PHE A 21 -2.40 12.81 -6.29
C PHE A 21 -2.93 12.02 -5.07
N ARG A 22 -3.65 12.69 -4.17
CA ARG A 22 -4.31 12.09 -3.02
C ARG A 22 -5.80 11.93 -3.31
N PRO A 23 -6.32 10.70 -3.46
CA PRO A 23 -7.75 10.50 -3.69
C PRO A 23 -8.57 11.11 -2.55
N ASP A 24 -9.61 11.89 -2.91
CA ASP A 24 -10.51 12.48 -1.94
C ASP A 24 -11.79 11.62 -1.80
N PRO A 25 -12.02 10.99 -0.65
CA PRO A 25 -13.25 10.25 -0.40
C PRO A 25 -14.52 11.11 -0.52
N GLY A 26 -14.42 12.43 -0.37
CA GLY A 26 -15.54 13.36 -0.54
C GLY A 26 -16.06 13.48 -1.97
N GLU A 27 -15.29 13.02 -2.97
CA GLU A 27 -15.74 12.99 -4.37
C GLU A 27 -16.80 11.91 -4.62
N LEU A 28 -16.93 10.90 -3.75
CA LEU A 28 -17.92 9.83 -3.91
C LEU A 28 -19.18 10.14 -3.11
N PRO A 29 -20.36 10.17 -3.76
CA PRO A 29 -21.62 10.38 -3.07
C PRO A 29 -21.92 9.33 -1.99
N ASP A 30 -22.61 9.73 -0.91
CA ASP A 30 -22.98 8.81 0.18
C ASP A 30 -23.78 7.58 -0.30
N ALA A 31 -24.61 7.76 -1.32
CA ALA A 31 -25.35 6.67 -1.94
C ALA A 31 -24.45 5.59 -2.56
N ASP A 32 -23.29 5.98 -3.08
CA ASP A 32 -22.32 5.03 -3.62
C ASP A 32 -21.52 4.38 -2.49
N TRP A 33 -21.16 5.13 -1.43
CA TRP A 33 -20.51 4.57 -0.23
C TRP A 33 -21.34 3.43 0.40
N ARG A 34 -22.65 3.54 0.45
CA ARG A 34 -23.55 2.47 0.95
C ARG A 34 -23.47 1.17 0.15
N ARG A 35 -22.92 1.21 -1.05
CA ARG A 35 -22.79 0.04 -1.94
C ARG A 35 -21.36 -0.51 -1.97
N VAL A 36 -20.41 0.21 -1.39
CA VAL A 36 -19.01 -0.25 -1.29
C VAL A 36 -18.92 -1.44 -0.35
N GLN A 37 -18.33 -2.52 -0.81
CA GLN A 37 -18.03 -3.71 -0.01
C GLN A 37 -16.55 -3.79 0.32
N LEU A 38 -15.70 -3.27 -0.56
CA LEU A 38 -14.25 -3.34 -0.45
C LEU A 38 -13.63 -2.07 -1.00
N LEU A 39 -12.75 -1.45 -0.23
CA LEU A 39 -11.92 -0.33 -0.66
C LEU A 39 -10.46 -0.76 -0.74
N PHE A 40 -9.84 -0.64 -1.91
CA PHE A 40 -8.41 -0.81 -2.07
C PHE A 40 -7.70 0.52 -1.86
N VAL A 41 -6.68 0.52 -1.00
CA VAL A 41 -5.79 1.66 -0.75
C VAL A 41 -4.37 1.20 -0.99
N CYS A 42 -3.60 1.93 -1.79
CA CYS A 42 -2.16 1.69 -1.97
C CYS A 42 -1.37 2.80 -1.29
N SER A 43 -0.61 2.46 -0.25
CA SER A 43 0.21 3.43 0.50
C SER A 43 1.51 2.78 0.98
N PRO A 44 2.66 3.23 0.46
CA PRO A 44 2.89 4.25 -0.58
C PRO A 44 2.25 3.91 -1.92
N ALA A 45 1.71 4.91 -2.60
CA ALA A 45 0.96 4.73 -3.84
C ALA A 45 1.86 4.46 -5.05
N ASN A 46 1.47 3.53 -5.88
CA ASN A 46 2.07 3.30 -7.20
C ASN A 46 1.16 3.92 -8.27
N PRO A 47 1.65 4.86 -9.13
CA PRO A 47 3.05 5.28 -9.28
C PRO A 47 3.43 6.58 -8.59
N THR A 48 2.52 7.25 -7.88
CA THR A 48 2.70 8.64 -7.41
C THR A 48 3.60 8.78 -6.19
N GLY A 49 3.79 7.71 -5.42
CA GLY A 49 4.61 7.70 -4.22
C GLY A 49 3.99 8.33 -2.98
N ASN A 50 2.73 8.75 -3.05
CA ASN A 50 2.05 9.36 -1.90
C ASN A 50 1.83 8.37 -0.77
N VAL A 51 1.99 8.85 0.46
CA VAL A 51 1.73 8.10 1.69
C VAL A 51 0.49 8.66 2.39
N CYS A 52 -0.40 7.79 2.81
CA CYS A 52 -1.54 8.18 3.64
C CYS A 52 -1.06 8.63 5.02
N ASP A 53 -1.44 9.83 5.41
CA ASP A 53 -1.22 10.34 6.76
C ASP A 53 -2.29 9.82 7.76
N LEU A 54 -2.12 10.16 9.05
CA LEU A 54 -3.02 9.69 10.10
C LEU A 54 -4.45 10.21 9.92
N ASP A 55 -4.63 11.44 9.42
CA ASP A 55 -5.95 12.03 9.22
C ASP A 55 -6.67 11.39 8.04
N GLN A 56 -5.94 11.04 6.97
CA GLN A 56 -6.49 10.27 5.86
C GLN A 56 -6.93 8.87 6.32
N TRP A 57 -6.11 8.17 7.10
CA TRP A 57 -6.49 6.89 7.68
C TRP A 57 -7.71 7.00 8.59
N ARG A 58 -7.79 8.04 9.44
CA ARG A 58 -8.95 8.29 10.30
C ARG A 58 -10.23 8.41 9.48
N ARG A 59 -10.23 9.24 8.43
CA ARG A 59 -11.39 9.43 7.55
C ARG A 59 -11.81 8.13 6.87
N LEU A 60 -10.87 7.32 6.39
CA LEU A 60 -11.16 6.04 5.77
C LEU A 60 -11.75 5.04 6.78
N PHE A 61 -11.25 5.01 8.01
CA PHE A 61 -11.80 4.16 9.06
C PHE A 61 -13.21 4.60 9.48
N GLU A 62 -13.46 5.90 9.62
CA GLU A 62 -14.80 6.43 9.90
C GLU A 62 -15.81 6.07 8.81
N LEU A 63 -15.41 6.15 7.54
CA LEU A 63 -16.24 5.72 6.42
C LEU A 63 -16.51 4.20 6.45
N SER A 64 -15.46 3.41 6.71
CA SER A 64 -15.60 1.96 6.87
C SER A 64 -16.55 1.60 8.04
N ASP A 65 -16.47 2.33 9.16
CA ASP A 65 -17.37 2.11 10.30
C ASP A 65 -18.81 2.48 9.96
N ARG A 66 -19.01 3.58 9.26
CA ARG A 66 -20.32 4.08 8.86
C ARG A 66 -21.03 3.19 7.83
N HIS A 67 -20.28 2.68 6.86
CA HIS A 67 -20.85 1.99 5.70
C HIS A 67 -20.59 0.48 5.68
N GLY A 68 -19.74 -0.03 6.59
CA GLY A 68 -19.52 -1.47 6.79
C GLY A 68 -18.59 -2.14 5.78
N PHE A 69 -17.85 -1.40 4.95
CA PHE A 69 -16.94 -1.99 3.97
C PHE A 69 -15.57 -2.36 4.57
N VAL A 70 -14.89 -3.28 3.91
CA VAL A 70 -13.52 -3.69 4.26
C VAL A 70 -12.51 -2.79 3.56
N ILE A 71 -11.45 -2.42 4.27
CA ILE A 71 -10.28 -1.74 3.70
C ILE A 71 -9.18 -2.77 3.47
N ALA A 72 -8.73 -2.87 2.21
CA ALA A 72 -7.56 -3.66 1.80
C ALA A 72 -6.41 -2.70 1.48
N SER A 73 -5.43 -2.62 2.38
CA SER A 73 -4.25 -1.77 2.25
C SER A 73 -3.12 -2.53 1.55
N ASP A 74 -2.71 -2.05 0.38
CA ASP A 74 -1.49 -2.53 -0.30
C ASP A 74 -0.30 -1.71 0.18
N GLU A 75 0.56 -2.33 0.97
CA GLU A 75 1.73 -1.72 1.59
C GLU A 75 3.05 -2.29 1.03
N CYS A 76 3.03 -2.78 -0.20
CA CYS A 76 4.20 -3.40 -0.81
C CYS A 76 5.41 -2.46 -0.93
N TYR A 77 5.21 -1.14 -0.90
CA TYR A 77 6.27 -0.13 -0.99
C TYR A 77 6.66 0.51 0.35
N SER A 78 6.10 0.06 1.48
CA SER A 78 6.30 0.65 2.81
C SER A 78 7.77 0.77 3.23
N GLU A 79 8.63 -0.10 2.72
CA GLU A 79 10.05 -0.14 3.05
C GLU A 79 10.95 0.62 2.07
N ILE A 80 10.38 1.34 1.08
CA ILE A 80 11.15 2.15 0.12
C ILE A 80 10.79 3.62 0.30
N TYR A 81 11.66 4.37 0.96
CA TYR A 81 11.53 5.79 1.23
C TYR A 81 12.92 6.43 1.40
N CYS A 82 13.01 7.76 1.30
CA CYS A 82 14.28 8.48 1.28
C CYS A 82 14.66 9.15 2.60
N ASP A 83 13.71 9.33 3.51
CA ASP A 83 13.89 10.03 4.79
C ASP A 83 13.63 9.08 5.95
N GLU A 84 14.71 8.57 6.57
CA GLU A 84 14.62 7.63 7.70
C GLU A 84 13.92 8.22 8.94
N SER A 85 13.79 9.56 9.03
CA SER A 85 13.06 10.21 10.12
C SER A 85 11.54 10.21 9.90
N ARG A 86 11.08 9.92 8.68
CA ARG A 86 9.66 9.93 8.28
C ARG A 86 9.29 8.66 7.51
N PRO A 87 9.33 7.49 8.16
CA PRO A 87 8.90 6.25 7.52
C PRO A 87 7.41 6.33 7.15
N PRO A 88 6.99 5.69 6.06
CA PRO A 88 5.59 5.59 5.67
C PRO A 88 4.72 5.02 6.80
N LEU A 89 3.60 5.68 7.09
CA LEU A 89 2.64 5.22 8.08
C LEU A 89 1.82 4.06 7.51
N GLY A 90 1.97 2.86 8.07
CA GLY A 90 1.18 1.70 7.71
C GLY A 90 -0.25 1.75 8.29
N SER A 91 -1.19 1.12 7.62
CA SER A 91 -2.61 1.13 8.03
C SER A 91 -2.86 0.49 9.39
N LEU A 92 -2.15 -0.60 9.73
CA LEU A 92 -2.27 -1.25 11.03
C LEU A 92 -1.69 -0.37 12.15
N GLN A 93 -0.59 0.32 11.88
CA GLN A 93 -0.01 1.28 12.82
C GLN A 93 -0.98 2.46 13.04
N ALA A 94 -1.54 3.02 11.98
CA ALA A 94 -2.55 4.07 12.05
C ALA A 94 -3.78 3.63 12.85
N ALA A 95 -4.28 2.42 12.59
CA ALA A 95 -5.41 1.85 13.33
C ALA A 95 -5.11 1.78 14.84
N ARG A 96 -3.93 1.29 15.21
CA ARG A 96 -3.50 1.24 16.62
C ARG A 96 -3.39 2.63 17.26
N MET A 97 -2.81 3.60 16.55
CA MET A 97 -2.71 5.00 17.02
C MET A 97 -4.08 5.64 17.25
N LEU A 98 -5.09 5.18 16.52
CA LEU A 98 -6.48 5.64 16.61
C LEU A 98 -7.35 4.78 17.55
N GLY A 99 -6.74 3.88 18.33
CA GLY A 99 -7.46 3.05 19.31
C GLY A 99 -8.34 1.97 18.68
N ARG A 100 -8.07 1.55 17.43
CA ARG A 100 -8.82 0.50 16.73
C ARG A 100 -8.21 -0.87 17.00
N ASP A 101 -8.38 -1.35 18.21
CA ASP A 101 -7.90 -2.67 18.63
C ASP A 101 -8.58 -3.79 17.84
N GLY A 102 -7.80 -4.82 17.47
CA GLY A 102 -8.31 -5.93 16.66
C GLY A 102 -8.49 -5.61 15.16
N TYR A 103 -8.17 -4.38 14.72
CA TYR A 103 -8.18 -3.96 13.32
C TYR A 103 -9.50 -4.22 12.57
N PRO A 104 -10.67 -3.85 13.11
CA PRO A 104 -11.96 -4.20 12.51
C PRO A 104 -12.04 -3.76 11.06
N ARG A 105 -12.44 -4.69 10.17
CA ARG A 105 -12.59 -4.49 8.72
C ARG A 105 -11.34 -3.97 8.00
N LEU A 106 -10.14 -4.22 8.53
CA LEU A 106 -8.88 -3.82 7.92
C LEU A 106 -8.00 -5.03 7.64
N VAL A 107 -7.48 -5.14 6.43
CA VAL A 107 -6.42 -6.08 6.06
C VAL A 107 -5.31 -5.35 5.32
N ALA A 108 -4.06 -5.58 5.74
CA ALA A 108 -2.87 -5.03 5.13
C ALA A 108 -2.09 -6.13 4.42
N PHE A 109 -1.65 -5.86 3.21
CA PHE A 109 -0.86 -6.75 2.37
C PHE A 109 0.55 -6.21 2.20
N THR A 110 1.54 -7.06 2.35
CA THR A 110 2.94 -6.71 2.10
C THR A 110 3.67 -7.83 1.38
N SER A 111 4.85 -7.54 0.84
CA SER A 111 5.58 -8.47 -0.01
C SER A 111 7.09 -8.27 0.05
N LEU A 112 7.85 -9.35 -0.10
CA LEU A 112 9.30 -9.29 -0.33
C LEU A 112 9.68 -8.73 -1.70
N SER A 113 8.71 -8.59 -2.61
CA SER A 113 8.95 -8.13 -3.98
C SER A 113 9.70 -6.80 -4.04
N LYS A 114 9.34 -5.85 -3.17
CA LYS A 114 9.93 -4.51 -3.12
C LYS A 114 10.84 -4.34 -1.90
N ARG A 115 10.39 -4.80 -0.73
CA ARG A 115 11.18 -4.77 0.50
C ARG A 115 12.57 -5.39 0.33
N SER A 116 12.63 -6.54 -0.37
CA SER A 116 13.86 -7.34 -0.51
C SER A 116 14.35 -7.49 -1.95
N ASN A 117 13.84 -6.69 -2.90
CA ASN A 117 14.13 -6.83 -4.34
C ASN A 117 13.99 -8.26 -4.88
N ALA A 118 13.04 -9.03 -4.35
CA ALA A 118 12.86 -10.44 -4.68
C ALA A 118 11.45 -10.74 -5.26
N PRO A 119 11.03 -10.07 -6.35
CA PRO A 119 9.68 -10.23 -6.89
C PRO A 119 9.41 -11.65 -7.42
N GLY A 120 10.44 -12.35 -7.86
CA GLY A 120 10.36 -13.73 -8.37
C GLY A 120 10.01 -14.75 -7.30
N MET A 121 10.26 -14.47 -6.02
CA MET A 121 9.94 -15.39 -4.92
C MET A 121 8.43 -15.56 -4.71
N ARG A 122 7.58 -14.65 -5.17
CA ARG A 122 6.13 -14.67 -4.96
C ARG A 122 5.75 -14.82 -3.48
N SER A 123 6.47 -14.11 -2.60
CA SER A 123 6.31 -14.18 -1.15
C SER A 123 5.78 -12.87 -0.59
N GLY A 124 4.83 -12.98 0.32
CA GLY A 124 4.21 -11.89 1.05
C GLY A 124 3.34 -12.45 2.17
N PHE A 125 2.73 -11.56 2.93
CA PHE A 125 1.73 -11.93 3.94
C PHE A 125 0.59 -10.91 3.99
N VAL A 126 -0.47 -11.29 4.65
CA VAL A 126 -1.60 -10.45 5.00
C VAL A 126 -1.77 -10.45 6.52
N ALA A 127 -2.09 -9.28 7.09
CA ALA A 127 -2.35 -9.12 8.52
C ALA A 127 -3.54 -8.17 8.72
N GLY A 128 -4.24 -8.26 9.87
CA GLY A 128 -5.36 -7.39 10.19
C GLY A 128 -6.48 -8.09 10.94
N ASP A 129 -7.73 -7.81 10.58
CA ASP A 129 -8.95 -8.37 11.17
C ASP A 129 -8.94 -9.91 11.20
N ALA A 130 -8.93 -10.48 12.40
CA ALA A 130 -8.81 -11.92 12.60
C ALA A 130 -9.99 -12.72 12.01
N ALA A 131 -11.20 -12.14 11.99
CA ALA A 131 -12.36 -12.81 11.42
C ALA A 131 -12.27 -12.89 9.90
N LEU A 132 -11.84 -11.79 9.26
CA LEU A 132 -11.58 -11.75 7.83
C LEU A 132 -10.44 -12.71 7.45
N LEU A 133 -9.35 -12.69 8.21
CA LEU A 133 -8.18 -13.56 7.96
C LEU A 133 -8.54 -15.04 8.08
N LYS A 134 -9.40 -15.43 9.03
CA LYS A 134 -9.88 -16.82 9.15
C LYS A 134 -10.59 -17.27 7.86
N SER A 135 -11.50 -16.47 7.34
CA SER A 135 -12.24 -16.78 6.11
C SER A 135 -11.31 -16.76 4.89
N PHE A 136 -10.40 -15.80 4.83
CA PHE A 136 -9.42 -15.69 3.75
C PHE A 136 -8.46 -16.89 3.75
N LEU A 137 -7.98 -17.35 4.91
CA LEU A 137 -7.13 -18.53 5.01
C LEU A 137 -7.86 -19.77 4.51
N LEU A 138 -9.12 -19.97 4.90
CA LEU A 138 -9.94 -21.09 4.42
C LEU A 138 -10.07 -21.06 2.89
N TYR A 139 -10.39 -19.89 2.32
CA TYR A 139 -10.45 -19.72 0.87
C TYR A 139 -9.11 -20.05 0.20
N ARG A 140 -8.00 -19.55 0.76
CA ARG A 140 -6.65 -19.77 0.23
C ARG A 140 -6.21 -21.24 0.31
N THR A 141 -6.73 -22.01 1.24
CA THR A 141 -6.44 -23.46 1.36
C THR A 141 -6.89 -24.23 0.10
N TYR A 142 -7.98 -23.78 -0.50
CA TYR A 142 -8.57 -24.44 -1.67
C TYR A 142 -8.31 -23.70 -2.99
N HIS A 143 -8.06 -22.41 -2.92
CA HIS A 143 -7.89 -21.55 -4.09
C HIS A 143 -6.56 -20.82 -4.06
N GLY A 144 -5.59 -21.36 -4.74
CA GLY A 144 -4.25 -20.82 -4.86
C GLY A 144 -3.18 -21.79 -4.37
N SER A 145 -1.94 -21.50 -4.73
CA SER A 145 -0.79 -22.33 -4.41
C SER A 145 -0.17 -21.93 -3.08
N ALA A 146 0.31 -22.91 -2.32
CA ALA A 146 1.25 -22.67 -1.22
C ALA A 146 2.65 -22.40 -1.80
N MET A 147 3.43 -21.56 -1.10
CA MET A 147 4.86 -21.41 -1.40
C MET A 147 5.58 -22.76 -1.20
N ASN A 148 6.50 -23.11 -2.09
CA ASN A 148 7.33 -24.30 -1.88
C ASN A 148 8.27 -24.11 -0.67
N GLY A 149 8.74 -25.23 -0.08
CA GLY A 149 9.53 -25.20 1.15
C GLY A 149 10.85 -24.42 1.05
N ALA A 150 11.48 -24.35 -0.12
CA ALA A 150 12.69 -23.56 -0.31
C ALA A 150 12.38 -22.05 -0.25
N VAL A 151 11.30 -21.61 -0.91
CA VAL A 151 10.84 -20.21 -0.86
C VAL A 151 10.41 -19.84 0.55
N GLN A 152 9.73 -20.73 1.30
CA GLN A 152 9.36 -20.44 2.70
C GLN A 152 10.59 -20.19 3.58
N ARG A 153 11.63 -21.04 3.50
CA ARG A 153 12.87 -20.86 4.25
C ARG A 153 13.60 -19.55 3.88
N ALA A 154 13.72 -19.27 2.59
CA ALA A 154 14.30 -18.01 2.12
C ALA A 154 13.49 -16.79 2.58
N SER A 155 12.15 -16.88 2.58
CA SER A 155 11.27 -15.84 3.08
C SER A 155 11.47 -15.57 4.56
N ILE A 156 11.58 -16.62 5.38
CA ILE A 156 11.85 -16.47 6.82
C ILE A 156 13.19 -15.73 7.04
N ALA A 157 14.22 -16.08 6.29
CA ALA A 157 15.51 -15.39 6.38
C ALA A 157 15.39 -13.91 5.99
N ALA A 158 14.73 -13.61 4.87
CA ALA A 158 14.55 -12.25 4.38
C ALA A 158 13.70 -11.39 5.33
N TRP A 159 12.62 -11.94 5.92
CA TRP A 159 11.80 -11.21 6.89
C TRP A 159 12.50 -10.94 8.22
N LYS A 160 13.51 -11.73 8.58
CA LYS A 160 14.32 -11.54 9.81
C LYS A 160 15.50 -10.60 9.61
N ASP A 161 15.90 -10.33 8.39
CA ASP A 161 17.06 -9.49 8.07
C ASP A 161 16.62 -8.08 7.72
N GLU A 162 16.92 -7.13 8.61
CA GLU A 162 16.70 -5.71 8.39
C GLU A 162 17.91 -4.99 7.78
N VAL A 163 19.08 -5.65 7.73
CA VAL A 163 20.29 -5.01 7.19
C VAL A 163 20.13 -4.77 5.69
N HIS A 164 19.76 -5.79 4.93
CA HIS A 164 19.55 -5.64 3.49
C HIS A 164 18.42 -4.66 3.14
N VAL A 165 17.41 -4.50 4.02
CA VAL A 165 16.31 -3.56 3.81
C VAL A 165 16.81 -2.12 3.91
N ARG A 166 17.60 -1.81 4.93
CA ARG A 166 18.25 -0.50 5.08
C ARG A 166 19.21 -0.21 3.93
N ASP A 167 20.01 -1.19 3.53
CA ASP A 167 20.92 -1.05 2.38
C ASP A 167 20.16 -0.80 1.09
N ASN A 168 19.06 -1.50 0.85
CA ASN A 168 18.20 -1.30 -0.29
C ASN A 168 17.62 0.14 -0.30
N ARG A 169 17.07 0.63 0.83
CA ARG A 169 16.60 2.02 0.95
C ARG A 169 17.69 3.03 0.66
N ARG A 170 18.89 2.83 1.23
CA ARG A 170 20.06 3.71 0.99
C ARG A 170 20.38 3.80 -0.51
N LEU A 171 20.42 2.66 -1.21
CA LEU A 171 20.68 2.62 -2.64
C LEU A 171 19.60 3.34 -3.45
N TYR A 172 18.32 3.20 -3.10
CA TYR A 172 17.24 3.97 -3.76
C TYR A 172 17.37 5.46 -3.46
N ALA A 173 17.63 5.85 -2.22
CA ALA A 173 17.83 7.25 -1.85
C ALA A 173 19.00 7.90 -2.61
N GLU A 174 20.11 7.19 -2.82
CA GLU A 174 21.24 7.63 -3.62
C GLU A 174 20.85 7.84 -5.10
N LYS A 175 20.10 6.89 -5.69
CA LYS A 175 19.60 7.02 -7.05
C LYS A 175 18.66 8.22 -7.21
N PHE A 176 17.75 8.43 -6.25
CA PHE A 176 16.87 9.59 -6.25
C PHE A 176 17.66 10.91 -6.15
N ARG A 177 18.64 11.00 -5.26
CA ARG A 177 19.50 12.20 -5.13
C ARG A 177 20.27 12.49 -6.41
N ALA A 178 20.79 11.46 -7.08
CA ALA A 178 21.51 11.62 -8.35
C ALA A 178 20.59 12.02 -9.51
N ALA A 179 19.40 11.44 -9.60
CA ALA A 179 18.48 11.67 -10.70
C ALA A 179 17.64 12.95 -10.55
N LEU A 180 17.27 13.35 -9.33
CA LEU A 180 16.40 14.48 -9.06
C LEU A 180 16.87 15.80 -9.72
N PRO A 181 18.13 16.22 -9.67
CA PRO A 181 18.59 17.45 -10.33
C PRO A 181 18.36 17.44 -11.84
N LEU A 182 18.40 16.26 -12.46
CA LEU A 182 18.25 16.10 -13.92
C LEU A 182 16.78 16.24 -14.36
N VAL A 183 15.82 15.81 -13.52
CA VAL A 183 14.39 15.77 -13.86
C VAL A 183 13.58 16.90 -13.23
N ARG A 184 14.06 17.49 -12.14
CA ARG A 184 13.30 18.48 -11.37
C ARG A 184 12.92 19.73 -12.16
N ARG A 185 13.89 20.34 -12.85
CA ARG A 185 13.65 21.58 -13.64
C ARG A 185 12.82 21.33 -14.89
N PRO A 186 13.19 20.36 -15.76
CA PRO A 186 12.46 20.18 -17.02
C PRO A 186 11.06 19.58 -16.81
N LEU A 187 10.80 18.84 -15.73
CA LEU A 187 9.57 18.04 -15.55
C LEU A 187 8.78 18.38 -14.26
N GLY A 188 9.22 19.38 -13.50
CA GLY A 188 8.49 19.90 -12.35
C GLY A 188 8.23 18.89 -11.22
N THR A 189 9.11 17.87 -11.06
CA THR A 189 8.90 16.80 -10.07
C THR A 189 9.71 17.00 -8.79
N GLY A 190 9.28 16.37 -7.71
CA GLY A 190 9.95 16.28 -6.42
C GLY A 190 10.29 14.85 -6.02
N LEU A 191 10.88 14.69 -4.82
CA LEU A 191 11.01 13.35 -4.23
C LEU A 191 9.63 12.82 -3.84
N PRO A 192 9.33 11.54 -4.11
CA PRO A 192 8.13 10.91 -3.60
C PRO A 192 8.25 10.69 -2.07
N ASP A 193 7.12 10.60 -1.36
CA ASP A 193 7.09 10.20 0.04
C ASP A 193 7.53 8.74 0.23
N GLY A 194 7.22 7.87 -0.75
CA GLY A 194 7.63 6.47 -0.77
C GLY A 194 7.61 5.87 -2.18
N GLY A 195 8.07 4.62 -2.30
CA GLY A 195 8.19 3.94 -3.60
C GLY A 195 9.49 4.27 -4.34
N PHE A 196 9.58 3.86 -5.61
CA PHE A 196 10.79 4.00 -6.41
C PHE A 196 10.54 4.65 -7.79
N TYR A 197 9.50 5.51 -7.90
CA TYR A 197 9.15 6.21 -9.12
C TYR A 197 9.29 7.70 -8.97
N PHE A 198 9.67 8.40 -10.06
CA PHE A 198 9.28 9.77 -10.27
C PHE A 198 7.99 9.78 -11.09
N TRP A 199 6.97 10.47 -10.60
CA TRP A 199 5.74 10.72 -11.35
C TRP A 199 5.78 12.14 -11.90
N MET A 200 5.74 12.28 -13.21
CA MET A 200 6.07 13.54 -13.88
C MET A 200 5.10 13.83 -15.00
N HIS A 201 4.83 15.12 -15.24
CA HIS A 201 4.21 15.55 -16.47
C HIS A 201 5.25 15.58 -17.61
N THR A 202 4.90 14.99 -18.73
CA THR A 202 5.67 15.17 -19.97
C THR A 202 5.09 16.35 -20.73
N PRO A 203 5.89 17.34 -21.17
CA PRO A 203 5.41 18.36 -22.06
C PRO A 203 4.92 17.69 -23.35
N ILE A 204 3.71 18.07 -23.78
CA ILE A 204 3.12 17.66 -25.06
C ILE A 204 3.68 18.57 -26.16
#